data_62206c0ce2c8b7556dbd044e7da00a1c
#
_entry.id   62206c0ce2c8b7556dbd044e7da00a1c
#
_cell.length_a   1.000
_cell.length_b   1.000
_cell.length_c   1.000
_cell.angle_alpha   90.00
_cell.angle_beta   90.00
_cell.angle_gamma   90.00
#
_symmetry.space_group_name_H-M   'P 1'
#
loop_
_entity.id
_entity.type
_entity.pdbx_description
1 polymer ?
#
loop_
_entity_poly.entity_id
_entity_poly.type
_entity_poly.pdbx_seq_one_letter_code
_entity_poly.pdbx_strand_id
1 'polypeptide(L)'
;MALFLVKSIAMKNLIADMQANKYVAGVRQVNRHLLEKKIKKIYLATDCEKDFEKKVLAHFKTFDVKVEVCGTRQEFAKLCKIDVLCAVIGILN
;
A
#
# COMPACT_ATOMS: atom_id res chain seq x y z
N MET A 1 -8.27 -10.64 -18.95
CA MET A 1 -8.82 -11.66 -18.00
C MET A 1 -7.83 -11.99 -16.89
N ALA A 2 -6.61 -12.44 -17.23
CA ALA A 2 -5.61 -12.76 -16.21
C ALA A 2 -5.24 -11.56 -15.34
N LEU A 3 -5.11 -10.38 -15.94
CA LEU A 3 -4.79 -9.14 -15.19
C LEU A 3 -5.89 -8.77 -14.20
N PHE A 4 -7.14 -8.99 -14.58
CA PHE A 4 -8.28 -8.70 -13.72
C PHE A 4 -8.28 -9.62 -12.50
N LEU A 5 -8.00 -10.92 -12.71
CA LEU A 5 -7.94 -11.89 -11.61
C LEU A 5 -6.79 -11.59 -10.66
N VAL A 6 -5.63 -11.19 -11.19
CA VAL A 6 -4.47 -10.84 -10.36
C VAL A 6 -4.79 -9.62 -9.47
N LYS A 7 -5.41 -8.59 -10.05
CA LYS A 7 -5.82 -7.41 -9.28
C LYS A 7 -6.83 -7.77 -8.19
N SER A 8 -7.78 -8.64 -8.50
CA SER A 8 -8.78 -9.09 -7.55
C SER A 8 -8.15 -9.84 -6.38
N ILE A 9 -7.18 -10.72 -6.66
CA ILE A 9 -6.46 -11.45 -5.62
C ILE A 9 -5.65 -10.50 -4.74
N ALA A 10 -4.96 -9.54 -5.34
CA ALA A 10 -4.17 -8.56 -4.59
C ALA A 10 -5.05 -7.70 -3.67
N MET A 11 -6.22 -7.29 -4.15
CA MET A 11 -7.17 -6.53 -3.32
C MET A 11 -7.71 -7.37 -2.17
N LYS A 12 -7.98 -8.65 -2.39
CA LYS A 12 -8.40 -9.56 -1.32
C LYS A 12 -7.31 -9.71 -0.28
N ASN A 13 -6.06 -9.79 -0.71
CA ASN A 13 -4.91 -9.87 0.20
C ASN A 13 -4.80 -8.61 1.05
N LEU A 14 -4.99 -7.44 0.43
CA LEU A 14 -4.97 -6.16 1.16
C LEU A 14 -6.05 -6.13 2.25
N ILE A 15 -7.28 -6.48 1.88
CA ILE A 15 -8.41 -6.46 2.82
C ILE A 15 -8.16 -7.44 3.97
N ALA A 16 -7.68 -8.65 3.66
CA ALA A 16 -7.39 -9.65 4.68
C ALA A 16 -6.28 -9.18 5.62
N ASP A 17 -5.23 -8.56 5.09
CA ASP A 17 -4.13 -8.03 5.90
C ASP A 17 -4.61 -6.90 6.81
N MET A 18 -5.49 -6.03 6.31
CA MET A 18 -6.04 -4.94 7.10
C MET A 18 -6.94 -5.44 8.23
N GLN A 19 -7.65 -6.56 8.02
CA GLN A 19 -8.50 -7.16 9.03
C GLN A 19 -7.70 -7.90 10.11
N ALA A 20 -6.59 -8.52 9.71
CA ALA A 20 -5.77 -9.34 10.60
C ALA A 20 -4.70 -8.55 11.35
N ASN A 21 -4.35 -7.35 10.89
CA ASN A 21 -3.23 -6.57 11.42
C ASN A 21 -3.61 -5.10 11.54
N LYS A 22 -2.83 -4.36 12.31
CA LYS A 22 -2.90 -2.90 12.29
C LYS A 22 -2.28 -2.38 11.01
N TYR A 23 -2.73 -1.24 10.54
CA TYR A 23 -2.21 -0.63 9.32
C TYR A 23 -2.12 0.89 9.44
N VAL A 24 -1.34 1.50 8.56
CA VAL A 24 -1.23 2.96 8.44
C VAL A 24 -1.44 3.35 6.99
N ALA A 25 -2.05 4.51 6.77
CA ALA A 25 -2.36 5.03 5.45
C ALA A 25 -1.50 6.24 5.13
N GLY A 26 -1.06 6.33 3.87
CA GLY A 26 -0.31 7.46 3.36
C GLY A 26 1.19 7.30 3.47
N VAL A 27 1.91 7.96 2.55
CA VAL A 27 3.37 7.85 2.44
C VAL A 27 4.07 8.30 3.72
N ARG A 28 3.62 9.40 4.29
CA ARG A 28 4.26 9.97 5.49
C ARG A 28 4.20 8.99 6.66
N GLN A 29 3.04 8.39 6.91
CA GLN A 29 2.87 7.43 7.99
C GLN A 29 3.65 6.14 7.72
N VAL A 30 3.63 5.66 6.48
CA VAL A 30 4.37 4.47 6.09
C VAL A 30 5.87 4.69 6.30
N ASN A 31 6.41 5.83 5.85
CA ASN A 31 7.83 6.14 6.01
C ASN A 31 8.23 6.19 7.47
N ARG A 32 7.42 6.80 8.30
CA ARG A 32 7.69 6.88 9.74
C ARG A 32 7.82 5.48 10.35
N HIS A 33 6.88 4.60 10.03
CA HIS A 33 6.90 3.24 10.58
C HIS A 33 7.98 2.38 9.95
N LEU A 34 8.38 2.66 8.70
CA LEU A 34 9.53 1.97 8.08
C LEU A 34 10.82 2.27 8.85
N LEU A 35 11.02 3.53 9.22
CA LEU A 35 12.20 3.92 10.00
C LEU A 35 12.23 3.21 11.36
N GLU A 36 11.07 2.92 11.91
CA GLU A 36 10.95 2.21 13.19
C GLU A 36 10.93 0.69 13.02
N LYS A 37 11.07 0.20 11.79
CA LYS A 37 11.07 -1.24 11.44
C LYS A 37 9.79 -1.94 11.86
N LYS A 38 8.66 -1.26 11.73
CA LYS A 38 7.35 -1.78 12.13
C LYS A 38 6.46 -2.22 10.97
N ILE A 39 6.93 -2.09 9.73
CA ILE A 39 6.17 -2.45 8.53
C ILE A 39 6.59 -3.84 8.03
N LYS A 40 5.61 -4.72 7.79
CA LYS A 40 5.90 -6.02 7.21
C LYS A 40 5.54 -6.11 5.73
N LYS A 41 4.63 -5.26 5.24
CA LYS A 41 4.22 -5.26 3.84
C LYS A 41 3.62 -3.92 3.48
N ILE A 42 3.79 -3.52 2.22
CA ILE A 42 3.26 -2.26 1.70
C ILE A 42 2.40 -2.53 0.48
N TYR A 43 1.26 -1.85 0.38
CA TYR A 43 0.40 -1.86 -0.79
C TYR A 43 0.43 -0.49 -1.43
N LEU A 44 0.61 -0.45 -2.75
CA LEU A 44 0.69 0.79 -3.54
C LEU A 44 -0.44 0.80 -4.57
N ALA A 45 -1.14 1.92 -4.69
CA ALA A 45 -2.22 2.06 -5.67
C ALA A 45 -1.67 2.10 -7.09
N THR A 46 -2.47 1.60 -8.04
CA THR A 46 -2.05 1.50 -9.46
C THR A 46 -2.12 2.81 -10.22
N ASP A 47 -2.91 3.78 -9.74
CA ASP A 47 -3.19 5.03 -10.45
C ASP A 47 -2.35 6.22 -9.97
N CYS A 48 -1.19 5.96 -9.42
CA CYS A 48 -0.24 7.01 -9.02
C CYS A 48 0.51 7.54 -10.25
N GLU A 49 0.97 8.79 -10.17
CA GLU A 49 1.84 9.33 -11.19
C GLU A 49 3.13 8.52 -11.26
N LYS A 50 3.66 8.35 -12.49
CA LYS A 50 4.83 7.51 -12.72
C LYS A 50 6.05 7.98 -11.94
N ASP A 51 6.29 9.29 -11.87
CA ASP A 51 7.44 9.84 -11.13
C ASP A 51 7.31 9.56 -9.64
N PHE A 52 6.13 9.75 -9.09
CA PHE A 52 5.84 9.44 -7.69
C PHE A 52 6.05 7.95 -7.41
N GLU A 53 5.50 7.10 -8.28
CA GLU A 53 5.62 5.65 -8.13
C GLU A 53 7.07 5.20 -8.13
N LYS A 54 7.88 5.70 -9.07
CA LYS A 54 9.30 5.36 -9.15
C LYS A 54 10.06 5.76 -7.88
N LYS A 55 9.81 6.96 -7.39
CA LYS A 55 10.49 7.46 -6.18
C LYS A 55 10.11 6.63 -4.96
N VAL A 56 8.83 6.34 -4.83
CA VAL A 56 8.31 5.57 -3.69
C VAL A 56 8.84 4.15 -3.71
N LEU A 57 8.80 3.48 -4.87
CA LEU A 57 9.31 2.11 -5.00
C LEU A 57 10.80 2.04 -4.71
N ALA A 58 11.59 2.99 -5.23
CA ALA A 58 13.02 3.04 -4.96
C ALA A 58 13.30 3.21 -3.47
N HIS A 59 12.54 4.08 -2.82
CA HIS A 59 12.67 4.31 -1.39
C HIS A 59 12.33 3.05 -0.57
N PHE A 60 11.22 2.40 -0.89
CA PHE A 60 10.79 1.21 -0.16
C PHE A 60 11.77 0.04 -0.32
N LYS A 61 12.42 -0.08 -1.48
CA LYS A 61 13.41 -1.13 -1.71
C LYS A 61 14.58 -1.05 -0.74
N THR A 62 14.93 0.14 -0.27
CA THR A 62 16.04 0.31 0.67
C THR A 62 15.75 -0.32 2.03
N PHE A 63 14.47 -0.58 2.32
CA PHE A 63 14.06 -1.19 3.60
C PHE A 63 13.80 -2.70 3.50
N ASP A 64 14.00 -3.28 2.33
CA ASP A 64 13.79 -4.72 2.12
C ASP A 64 12.38 -5.18 2.52
N VAL A 65 11.38 -4.37 2.21
CA VAL A 65 9.97 -4.63 2.51
C VAL A 65 9.26 -5.01 1.23
N LYS A 66 8.37 -6.01 1.31
CA LYS A 66 7.58 -6.46 0.16
C LYS A 66 6.55 -5.39 -0.21
N VAL A 67 6.49 -5.05 -1.50
CA VAL A 67 5.52 -4.07 -2.03
C VAL A 67 4.64 -4.76 -3.06
N GLU A 68 3.33 -4.59 -2.94
CA GLU A 68 2.36 -5.12 -3.88
C GLU A 68 1.55 -3.97 -4.46
N VAL A 69 1.40 -3.94 -5.78
CA VAL A 69 0.66 -2.86 -6.47
C VAL A 69 -0.74 -3.37 -6.78
N CYS A 70 -1.77 -2.68 -6.30
CA CYS A 70 -3.16 -3.08 -6.53
C CYS A 70 -4.13 -1.94 -6.22
N GLY A 71 -5.31 -1.99 -6.84
CA GLY A 71 -6.38 -1.05 -6.54
C GLY A 71 -6.08 0.38 -6.96
N THR A 72 -6.94 1.29 -6.55
CA THR A 72 -6.80 2.71 -6.85
C THR A 72 -6.69 3.52 -5.56
N ARG A 73 -6.22 4.76 -5.69
CA ARG A 73 -6.12 5.68 -4.55
C ARG A 73 -7.48 5.90 -3.88
N GLN A 74 -8.55 5.94 -4.68
CA GLN A 74 -9.90 6.10 -4.16
C GLN A 74 -10.37 4.87 -3.39
N GLU A 75 -10.08 3.68 -3.91
CA GLU A 75 -10.40 2.43 -3.23
C GLU A 75 -9.66 2.34 -1.90
N PHE A 76 -8.38 2.71 -1.88
CA PHE A 76 -7.59 2.73 -0.65
C PHE A 76 -8.19 3.69 0.37
N ALA A 77 -8.59 4.88 -0.07
CA ALA A 77 -9.22 5.86 0.82
C ALA A 77 -10.50 5.31 1.44
N LYS A 78 -11.32 4.62 0.65
CA LYS A 78 -12.55 3.99 1.15
C LYS A 78 -12.25 2.91 2.19
N LEU A 79 -11.26 2.07 1.93
CA LEU A 79 -10.87 1.02 2.86
C LEU A 79 -10.36 1.59 4.18
N CYS A 80 -9.63 2.69 4.13
CA CYS A 80 -9.09 3.35 5.31
C CYS A 80 -10.10 4.30 5.98
N LYS A 81 -11.26 4.50 5.36
CA LYS A 81 -12.32 5.39 5.86
C LYS A 81 -11.85 6.82 6.03
N ILE A 82 -11.11 7.33 5.04
CA ILE A 82 -10.59 8.70 5.02
C ILE A 82 -11.14 9.47 3.81
N ASP A 83 -11.16 10.79 3.90
CA ASP A 83 -11.76 11.66 2.89
C ASP A 83 -10.81 12.10 1.78
N VAL A 84 -9.53 11.76 1.89
CA VAL A 84 -8.51 12.14 0.92
C VAL A 84 -7.99 10.89 0.20
N LEU A 85 -7.49 11.07 -1.03
CA LEU A 85 -6.93 9.96 -1.79
C LEU A 85 -5.72 9.38 -1.05
N CYS A 86 -5.61 8.06 -1.09
CA CYS A 86 -4.54 7.34 -0.39
C CYS A 86 -3.76 6.48 -1.38
N ALA A 87 -2.49 6.78 -1.57
CA ALA A 87 -1.65 6.07 -2.53
C ALA A 87 -0.99 4.82 -1.95
N VAL A 88 -0.79 4.78 -0.63
CA VAL A 88 0.01 3.73 0.02
C VAL A 88 -0.65 3.31 1.33
N ILE A 89 -0.67 2.01 1.58
CA ILE A 89 -1.10 1.44 2.85
C ILE A 89 0.03 0.54 3.36
N GLY A 90 0.46 0.73 4.60
CA GLY A 90 1.46 -0.11 5.24
C GLY A 90 0.85 -1.01 6.28
N ILE A 91 1.17 -2.30 6.22
CA ILE A 91 0.70 -3.29 7.18
C ILE A 91 1.74 -3.42 8.29
N LEU A 92 1.32 -3.24 9.52
CA LEU A 92 2.22 -3.29 10.68
C LEU A 92 2.48 -4.71 11.15
N ASN A 93 3.63 -4.91 11.73
CA ASN A 93 3.99 -6.19 12.34
C ASN A 93 3.07 -6.55 13.50
#